data_f26f434c0f558c57c721237a009bafdf
#
_entry.id   f26f434c0f558c57c721237a009bafdf
#
_cell.length_a   1.000
_cell.length_b   1.000
_cell.length_c   1.000
_cell.angle_alpha   90.00
_cell.angle_beta   90.00
_cell.angle_gamma   90.00
#
_symmetry.space_group_name_H-M   'P 1'
#
loop_
_entity.id
_entity.type
_entity.pdbx_description
1 polymer ?
#
loop_
_entity_poly.entity_id
_entity_poly.type
_entity_poly.pdbx_seq_one_letter_code
_entity_poly.pdbx_strand_id
1 'polypeptide(L)'
;SQDLISMMYLMPNGFMHKSFKMDLTNVSLNMGVVEMNEKFNIYFSIRSPMESAKDELSNKLSLIASMFKSKYVLDNNYPGWNYDESSKLRKQYVDFVKETEGITLKEEGTHSGLETGIFKGALQDLDIITLGPDMFDIHTPDERLNMNSFYKCYQRLIHFLERL
;
A
#
# COMPACT_ATOMS: atom_id res chain seq x y z
N SER A 1 -6.08 25.18 -22.39
CA SER A 1 -5.81 24.87 -23.81
C SER A 1 -6.25 23.44 -24.12
N GLN A 2 -6.48 23.14 -25.39
CA GLN A 2 -6.91 21.81 -25.81
C GLN A 2 -5.88 20.72 -25.44
N ASP A 3 -4.59 21.03 -25.53
CA ASP A 3 -3.50 20.13 -25.16
C ASP A 3 -3.58 19.68 -23.70
N LEU A 4 -3.94 20.59 -22.80
CA LEU A 4 -4.07 20.27 -21.39
C LEU A 4 -5.21 19.27 -21.14
N ILE A 5 -6.36 19.49 -21.76
CA ILE A 5 -7.49 18.58 -21.67
C ILE A 5 -7.13 17.21 -22.27
N SER A 6 -6.46 17.21 -23.42
CA SER A 6 -6.01 15.99 -24.08
C SER A 6 -5.00 15.22 -23.21
N MET A 7 -4.05 15.92 -22.60
CA MET A 7 -3.09 15.31 -21.67
C MET A 7 -3.81 14.67 -20.48
N MET A 8 -4.72 15.39 -19.82
CA MET A 8 -5.48 14.86 -18.70
C MET A 8 -6.32 13.65 -19.09
N TYR A 9 -6.93 13.67 -20.28
CA TYR A 9 -7.75 12.57 -20.79
C TYR A 9 -6.91 11.31 -21.06
N LEU A 10 -5.68 11.47 -21.54
CA LEU A 10 -4.77 10.36 -21.83
C LEU A 10 -4.11 9.77 -20.57
N MET A 11 -4.02 10.54 -19.48
CA MET A 11 -3.43 10.05 -18.25
C MET A 11 -4.33 8.99 -17.61
N PRO A 12 -3.79 7.80 -17.30
CA PRO A 12 -4.55 6.78 -16.61
C PRO A 12 -4.97 7.28 -15.22
N ASN A 13 -6.14 6.86 -14.74
CA ASN A 13 -6.64 7.20 -13.42
C ASN A 13 -7.58 6.11 -12.91
N GLY A 14 -7.53 5.83 -11.60
CA GLY A 14 -8.38 4.86 -10.95
C GLY A 14 -7.73 3.49 -10.79
N PHE A 15 -8.57 2.48 -10.77
CA PHE A 15 -8.18 1.08 -10.66
C PHE A 15 -7.57 0.58 -11.98
N MET A 16 -6.41 -0.09 -11.88
CA MET A 16 -5.72 -0.65 -13.05
C MET A 16 -5.79 -2.17 -13.07
N HIS A 17 -5.35 -2.84 -12.02
CA HIS A 17 -5.27 -4.29 -11.96
C HIS A 17 -5.66 -4.83 -10.60
N LYS A 18 -6.26 -6.04 -10.62
CA LYS A 18 -6.58 -6.84 -9.43
C LYS A 18 -5.55 -7.95 -9.24
N SER A 19 -5.28 -8.31 -8.00
CA SER A 19 -4.47 -9.49 -7.70
C SER A 19 -5.21 -10.77 -8.11
N PHE A 20 -4.48 -11.73 -8.69
CA PHE A 20 -5.04 -13.04 -8.98
C PHE A 20 -5.12 -13.95 -7.74
N LYS A 21 -4.32 -13.66 -6.71
CA LYS A 21 -4.18 -14.50 -5.51
C LYS A 21 -5.02 -14.04 -4.33
N MET A 22 -5.30 -12.76 -4.26
CA MET A 22 -6.04 -12.13 -3.17
C MET A 22 -7.12 -11.22 -3.76
N ASP A 23 -8.24 -11.07 -3.07
CA ASP A 23 -9.28 -10.10 -3.46
C ASP A 23 -8.82 -8.67 -3.12
N LEU A 24 -7.76 -8.24 -3.76
CA LEU A 24 -7.08 -6.98 -3.51
C LEU A 24 -6.81 -6.24 -4.81
N THR A 25 -6.96 -4.93 -4.77
CA THR A 25 -6.45 -4.04 -5.82
C THR A 25 -4.93 -4.11 -5.84
N ASN A 26 -4.37 -4.57 -6.96
CA ASN A 26 -2.91 -4.71 -7.09
C ASN A 26 -2.26 -3.42 -7.56
N VAL A 27 -2.92 -2.67 -8.43
CA VAL A 27 -2.39 -1.43 -9.00
C VAL A 27 -3.49 -0.39 -9.10
N SER A 28 -3.25 0.78 -8.55
CA SER A 28 -4.11 1.96 -8.77
C SER A 28 -3.30 3.23 -8.95
N LEU A 29 -3.91 4.17 -9.64
CA LEU A 29 -3.40 5.50 -9.87
C LEU A 29 -4.49 6.51 -9.56
N ASN A 30 -4.20 7.49 -8.73
CA ASN A 30 -5.14 8.55 -8.41
C ASN A 30 -4.58 9.91 -8.84
N MET A 31 -5.32 10.61 -9.69
CA MET A 31 -5.12 12.04 -9.96
C MET A 31 -5.72 12.82 -8.78
N GLY A 32 -4.91 13.00 -7.71
CA GLY A 32 -5.40 13.50 -6.43
C GLY A 32 -5.57 15.01 -6.38
N VAL A 33 -4.67 15.76 -7.01
CA VAL A 33 -4.67 17.22 -6.95
C VAL A 33 -4.34 17.79 -8.33
N VAL A 34 -5.08 18.82 -8.70
CA VAL A 34 -4.83 19.63 -9.90
C VAL A 34 -4.78 21.09 -9.46
N GLU A 35 -3.66 21.73 -9.70
CA GLU A 35 -3.44 23.13 -9.30
C GLU A 35 -3.09 24.00 -10.50
N MET A 36 -3.62 25.21 -10.52
CA MET A 36 -3.28 26.23 -11.50
C MET A 36 -2.82 27.49 -10.75
N ASN A 37 -1.50 27.65 -10.68
CA ASN A 37 -0.86 28.85 -10.15
C ASN A 37 -0.13 29.54 -11.30
N GLU A 38 1.15 29.81 -11.19
CA GLU A 38 2.02 30.26 -12.32
C GLU A 38 2.18 29.15 -13.37
N LYS A 39 2.08 27.90 -12.92
CA LYS A 39 2.15 26.69 -13.75
C LYS A 39 0.95 25.81 -13.43
N PHE A 40 0.62 24.96 -14.40
CA PHE A 40 -0.36 23.90 -14.21
C PHE A 40 0.35 22.65 -13.68
N ASN A 41 -0.06 22.18 -12.51
CA ASN A 41 0.50 21.00 -11.86
C ASN A 41 -0.58 19.95 -11.66
N ILE A 42 -0.24 18.70 -11.95
CA ILE A 42 -1.08 17.54 -11.66
C ILE A 42 -0.28 16.60 -10.76
N TYR A 43 -0.84 16.23 -9.63
CA TYR A 43 -0.23 15.31 -8.68
C TYR A 43 -0.94 13.97 -8.73
N PHE A 44 -0.16 12.93 -8.94
CA PHE A 44 -0.63 11.56 -8.97
C PHE A 44 -0.10 10.77 -7.78
N SER A 45 -0.94 9.89 -7.23
CA SER A 45 -0.53 8.86 -6.29
C SER A 45 -0.60 7.50 -6.95
N ILE A 46 0.55 6.86 -7.14
CA ILE A 46 0.66 5.49 -7.64
C ILE A 46 0.71 4.57 -6.42
N ARG A 47 -0.13 3.53 -6.41
CA ARG A 47 -0.13 2.51 -5.36
C ARG A 47 -0.05 1.13 -5.97
N SER A 48 0.95 0.37 -5.55
CA SER A 48 1.12 -1.05 -5.86
C SER A 48 2.08 -1.70 -4.87
N PRO A 49 1.85 -2.96 -4.48
CA PRO A 49 2.84 -3.75 -3.77
C PRO A 49 4.00 -4.19 -4.69
N MET A 50 3.83 -4.10 -6.03
CA MET A 50 4.80 -4.53 -7.03
C MET A 50 5.59 -3.33 -7.56
N GLU A 51 6.91 -3.36 -7.40
CA GLU A 51 7.79 -2.29 -7.90
C GLU A 51 7.68 -2.13 -9.41
N SER A 52 7.72 -3.25 -10.17
CA SER A 52 7.61 -3.24 -11.63
C SER A 52 6.33 -2.58 -12.15
N ALA A 53 5.23 -2.70 -11.43
CA ALA A 53 3.96 -2.06 -11.81
C ALA A 53 3.97 -0.55 -11.52
N LYS A 54 4.65 -0.11 -10.46
CA LYS A 54 4.88 1.32 -10.21
C LYS A 54 5.76 1.93 -11.29
N ASP A 55 6.83 1.23 -11.66
CA ASP A 55 7.74 1.67 -12.72
C ASP A 55 7.03 1.78 -14.08
N GLU A 56 6.19 0.81 -14.42
CA GLU A 56 5.39 0.84 -15.65
C GLU A 56 4.49 2.08 -15.71
N LEU A 57 3.74 2.37 -14.64
CA LEU A 57 2.88 3.55 -14.57
C LEU A 57 3.67 4.85 -14.57
N SER A 58 4.79 4.90 -13.84
CA SER A 58 5.71 6.04 -13.82
C SER A 58 6.24 6.34 -15.22
N ASN A 59 6.71 5.32 -15.94
CA ASN A 59 7.19 5.46 -17.30
C ASN A 59 6.08 5.92 -18.27
N LYS A 60 4.88 5.40 -18.12
CA LYS A 60 3.72 5.82 -18.92
C LYS A 60 3.35 7.29 -18.69
N LEU A 61 3.31 7.74 -17.43
CA LEU A 61 3.07 9.14 -17.10
C LEU A 61 4.17 10.05 -17.64
N SER A 62 5.43 9.64 -17.51
CA SER A 62 6.59 10.36 -18.05
C SER A 62 6.52 10.50 -19.58
N LEU A 63 6.14 9.43 -20.28
CA LEU A 63 5.97 9.45 -21.73
C LEU A 63 4.85 10.42 -22.15
N ILE A 64 3.68 10.33 -21.50
CA ILE A 64 2.56 11.23 -21.78
C ILE A 64 2.98 12.69 -21.52
N ALA A 65 3.63 12.97 -20.37
CA ALA A 65 4.11 14.32 -20.06
C ALA A 65 5.05 14.85 -21.17
N SER A 66 5.97 14.01 -21.66
CA SER A 66 6.90 14.39 -22.73
C SER A 66 6.20 14.75 -24.05
N MET A 67 5.13 14.02 -24.40
CA MET A 67 4.34 14.30 -25.62
C MET A 67 3.71 15.70 -25.59
N PHE A 68 3.39 16.20 -24.39
CA PHE A 68 2.81 17.53 -24.18
C PHE A 68 3.84 18.57 -23.69
N LYS A 69 5.14 18.31 -23.84
CA LYS A 69 6.23 19.20 -23.41
C LYS A 69 6.13 19.61 -21.94
N SER A 70 5.58 18.72 -21.11
CA SER A 70 5.45 18.89 -19.68
C SER A 70 6.58 18.20 -18.94
N LYS A 71 6.94 18.69 -17.74
CA LYS A 71 7.95 18.08 -16.89
C LYS A 71 7.29 17.00 -16.04
N TYR A 72 7.88 15.80 -16.02
CA TYR A 72 7.56 14.74 -15.08
C TYR A 72 8.58 14.77 -13.90
N VAL A 73 8.09 14.58 -12.68
CA VAL A 73 8.91 14.44 -11.48
C VAL A 73 8.35 13.27 -10.67
N LEU A 74 9.19 12.32 -10.34
CA LEU A 74 8.88 11.26 -9.38
C LEU A 74 9.40 11.68 -8.00
N ASP A 75 8.54 11.68 -7.02
CA ASP A 75 8.86 12.05 -5.64
C ASP A 75 8.22 11.07 -4.66
N ASN A 76 8.76 10.98 -3.44
CA ASN A 76 8.23 10.15 -2.36
C ASN A 76 8.00 8.68 -2.75
N ASN A 77 8.91 8.12 -3.57
CA ASN A 77 8.84 6.71 -3.92
C ASN A 77 9.34 5.84 -2.76
N TYR A 78 8.50 4.93 -2.30
CA TYR A 78 8.89 3.93 -1.32
C TYR A 78 8.63 2.51 -1.84
N PRO A 79 9.40 1.50 -1.38
CA PRO A 79 9.31 0.13 -1.88
C PRO A 79 7.94 -0.48 -1.66
N GLY A 80 7.49 -1.29 -2.61
CA GLY A 80 6.34 -2.14 -2.45
C GLY A 80 6.62 -3.30 -1.51
N TRP A 81 5.57 -3.86 -0.91
CA TRP A 81 5.66 -5.06 -0.08
C TRP A 81 4.66 -6.11 -0.58
N ASN A 82 5.18 -7.07 -1.31
CA ASN A 82 4.40 -8.17 -1.85
C ASN A 82 4.05 -9.21 -0.77
N TYR A 83 2.91 -9.87 -0.97
CA TYR A 83 2.55 -11.05 -0.20
C TYR A 83 3.57 -12.17 -0.46
N ASP A 84 4.16 -12.67 0.62
CA ASP A 84 5.12 -13.78 0.59
C ASP A 84 4.44 -15.06 1.06
N GLU A 85 4.15 -15.97 0.14
CA GLU A 85 3.52 -17.26 0.45
C GLU A 85 4.42 -18.15 1.36
N SER A 86 5.71 -17.95 1.32
CA SER A 86 6.70 -18.73 2.08
C SER A 86 6.95 -18.24 3.50
N SER A 87 6.32 -17.13 3.93
CA SER A 87 6.50 -16.54 5.25
C SER A 87 6.25 -17.56 6.37
N LYS A 88 7.31 -17.88 7.09
CA LYS A 88 7.28 -18.78 8.23
C LYS A 88 6.68 -18.09 9.45
N LEU A 89 7.03 -16.83 9.66
CA LEU A 89 6.53 -16.01 10.77
C LEU A 89 5.00 -15.89 10.70
N ARG A 90 4.44 -15.62 9.50
CA ARG A 90 2.99 -15.57 9.32
C ARG A 90 2.34 -16.89 9.68
N LYS A 91 2.87 -17.99 9.17
CA LYS A 91 2.32 -19.32 9.46
C LYS A 91 2.36 -19.62 10.96
N GLN A 92 3.48 -19.37 11.61
CA GLN A 92 3.63 -19.56 13.06
C GLN A 92 2.63 -18.71 13.86
N TYR A 93 2.42 -17.46 13.47
CA TYR A 93 1.47 -16.58 14.14
C TYR A 93 0.02 -17.03 13.96
N VAL A 94 -0.37 -17.43 12.74
CA VAL A 94 -1.73 -17.95 12.45
C VAL A 94 -2.00 -19.24 13.25
N ASP A 95 -1.04 -20.17 13.25
CA ASP A 95 -1.14 -21.43 13.98
C ASP A 95 -1.23 -21.15 15.50
N PHE A 96 -0.39 -20.26 16.05
CA PHE A 96 -0.41 -19.84 17.44
C PHE A 96 -1.78 -19.28 17.88
N VAL A 97 -2.36 -18.36 17.10
CA VAL A 97 -3.67 -17.77 17.46
C VAL A 97 -4.78 -18.83 17.39
N LYS A 98 -4.72 -19.72 16.42
CA LYS A 98 -5.67 -20.81 16.30
C LYS A 98 -5.60 -21.77 17.49
N GLU A 99 -4.39 -22.11 17.95
CA GLU A 99 -4.16 -23.00 19.08
C GLU A 99 -4.57 -22.38 20.42
N THR A 100 -4.26 -21.12 20.64
CA THR A 100 -4.46 -20.46 21.93
C THR A 100 -5.83 -19.84 22.11
N GLU A 101 -6.45 -19.37 21.02
CA GLU A 101 -7.70 -18.62 21.06
C GLU A 101 -8.84 -19.31 20.30
N GLY A 102 -8.56 -20.37 19.54
CA GLY A 102 -9.55 -21.03 18.69
C GLY A 102 -10.02 -20.18 17.50
N ILE A 103 -9.31 -19.10 17.19
CA ILE A 103 -9.67 -18.13 16.14
C ILE A 103 -8.92 -18.47 14.86
N THR A 104 -9.62 -18.53 13.75
CA THR A 104 -9.00 -18.55 12.42
C THR A 104 -8.82 -17.11 11.95
N LEU A 105 -7.57 -16.66 11.91
CA LEU A 105 -7.25 -15.33 11.40
C LEU A 105 -7.52 -15.25 9.90
N LYS A 106 -8.05 -14.10 9.47
CA LYS A 106 -8.12 -13.73 8.06
C LYS A 106 -6.83 -13.04 7.67
N GLU A 107 -6.17 -13.55 6.65
CA GLU A 107 -5.05 -12.87 6.04
C GLU A 107 -5.57 -11.83 5.05
N GLU A 108 -5.18 -10.60 5.21
CA GLU A 108 -5.58 -9.50 4.34
C GLU A 108 -4.35 -8.81 3.77
N GLY A 109 -4.43 -8.50 2.49
CA GLY A 109 -3.48 -7.57 1.88
C GLY A 109 -3.98 -6.15 2.02
N THR A 110 -3.08 -5.20 2.15
CA THR A 110 -3.43 -3.78 2.08
C THR A 110 -2.86 -3.15 0.81
N HIS A 111 -3.63 -2.25 0.24
CA HIS A 111 -3.20 -1.41 -0.88
C HIS A 111 -2.53 -0.11 -0.40
N SER A 112 -2.41 0.06 0.91
CA SER A 112 -1.75 1.20 1.54
C SER A 112 -0.24 1.00 1.57
N GLY A 113 0.52 2.10 1.53
CA GLY A 113 1.92 2.07 1.86
C GLY A 113 2.11 1.82 3.35
N LEU A 114 2.94 0.84 3.66
CA LEU A 114 3.32 0.52 5.03
C LEU A 114 4.83 0.67 5.19
N GLU A 115 5.27 1.06 6.37
CA GLU A 115 6.69 1.16 6.75
C GLU A 115 7.43 -0.17 6.57
N THR A 116 6.71 -1.28 6.68
CA THR A 116 7.22 -2.64 6.39
C THR A 116 7.80 -2.79 5.00
N GLY A 117 7.28 -2.06 4.00
CA GLY A 117 7.86 -2.00 2.66
C GLY A 117 9.27 -1.43 2.65
N ILE A 118 9.53 -0.41 3.46
CA ILE A 118 10.86 0.22 3.61
C ILE A 118 11.84 -0.77 4.25
N PHE A 119 11.42 -1.45 5.32
CA PHE A 119 12.23 -2.47 5.97
C PHE A 119 12.55 -3.64 5.02
N LYS A 120 11.55 -4.12 4.28
CA LYS A 120 11.74 -5.20 3.29
C LYS A 120 12.64 -4.78 2.13
N GLY A 121 12.56 -3.54 1.70
CA GLY A 121 13.46 -2.97 0.69
C GLY A 121 14.92 -2.91 1.12
N ALA A 122 15.17 -2.61 2.40
CA ALA A 122 16.51 -2.56 2.97
C ALA A 122 17.05 -3.95 3.36
N LEU A 123 16.17 -4.86 3.79
CA LEU A 123 16.48 -6.19 4.31
C LEU A 123 15.63 -7.24 3.56
N GLN A 124 16.09 -7.62 2.38
CA GLN A 124 15.31 -8.46 1.44
C GLN A 124 14.89 -9.81 2.02
N ASP A 125 15.71 -10.41 2.88
CA ASP A 125 15.44 -11.71 3.50
C ASP A 125 14.59 -11.61 4.78
N LEU A 126 14.20 -10.39 5.18
CA LEU A 126 13.40 -10.18 6.39
C LEU A 126 11.98 -10.71 6.21
N ASP A 127 11.57 -11.65 7.07
CA ASP A 127 10.19 -12.14 7.15
C ASP A 127 9.38 -11.20 8.06
N ILE A 128 8.35 -10.58 7.52
CA ILE A 128 7.60 -9.51 8.17
C ILE A 128 6.10 -9.81 8.12
N ILE A 129 5.42 -9.58 9.23
CA ILE A 129 3.96 -9.50 9.32
C ILE A 129 3.54 -8.19 9.94
N THR A 130 2.37 -7.69 9.57
CA THR A 130 1.76 -6.51 10.18
C THR A 130 0.57 -6.93 11.02
N LEU A 131 0.55 -6.46 12.24
CA LEU A 131 -0.50 -6.71 13.22
C LEU A 131 -0.96 -5.36 13.79
N GLY A 132 -2.23 -5.25 14.12
CA GLY A 132 -2.72 -4.03 14.74
C GLY A 132 -4.08 -4.22 15.41
N PRO A 133 -4.44 -3.27 16.28
CA PRO A 133 -5.78 -3.18 16.86
C PRO A 133 -6.80 -2.64 15.86
N ASP A 134 -8.08 -2.73 16.22
CA ASP A 134 -9.15 -2.14 15.44
C ASP A 134 -9.09 -0.62 15.54
N MET A 135 -9.02 0.02 14.39
CA MET A 135 -9.07 1.48 14.24
C MET A 135 -10.26 1.86 13.36
N PHE A 136 -10.87 2.99 13.66
CA PHE A 136 -12.03 3.50 12.95
C PHE A 136 -11.78 4.93 12.48
N ASP A 137 -12.42 5.30 11.38
CA ASP A 137 -12.38 6.64 10.80
C ASP A 137 -10.95 7.19 10.60
N ILE A 138 -10.03 6.28 10.18
CA ILE A 138 -8.60 6.58 9.97
C ILE A 138 -8.44 7.74 9.00
N HIS A 139 -7.51 8.66 9.31
CA HIS A 139 -7.23 9.88 8.53
C HIS A 139 -8.36 10.92 8.54
N THR A 140 -9.22 10.89 9.56
CA THR A 140 -10.24 11.91 9.81
C THR A 140 -10.09 12.52 11.20
N PRO A 141 -10.74 13.69 11.46
CA PRO A 141 -10.78 14.25 12.82
C PRO A 141 -11.46 13.35 13.86
N ASP A 142 -12.23 12.36 13.41
CA ASP A 142 -12.97 11.42 14.26
C ASP A 142 -12.21 10.07 14.43
N GLU A 143 -10.94 10.05 14.07
CA GLU A 143 -10.09 8.85 14.19
C GLU A 143 -10.07 8.35 15.64
N ARG A 144 -10.29 7.04 15.81
CA ARG A 144 -10.41 6.42 17.13
C ARG A 144 -9.87 4.99 17.12
N LEU A 145 -9.36 4.60 18.28
CA LEU A 145 -8.79 3.31 18.57
C LEU A 145 -9.72 2.53 19.52
N ASN A 146 -9.94 1.25 19.22
CA ASN A 146 -10.59 0.33 20.16
C ASN A 146 -9.58 -0.12 21.23
N MET A 147 -9.68 0.42 22.44
CA MET A 147 -8.76 0.12 23.54
C MET A 147 -8.76 -1.36 23.96
N ASN A 148 -9.92 -2.03 23.85
CA ASN A 148 -9.99 -3.47 24.17
C ASN A 148 -9.25 -4.30 23.12
N SER A 149 -9.37 -3.96 21.83
CA SER A 149 -8.64 -4.66 20.77
C SER A 149 -7.14 -4.37 20.85
N PHE A 150 -6.74 -3.15 21.22
CA PHE A 150 -5.35 -2.79 21.47
C PHE A 150 -4.74 -3.66 22.57
N TYR A 151 -5.41 -3.77 23.72
CA TYR A 151 -4.94 -4.60 24.83
C TYR A 151 -4.82 -6.08 24.44
N LYS A 152 -5.82 -6.62 23.74
CA LYS A 152 -5.75 -8.00 23.23
C LYS A 152 -4.60 -8.21 22.25
N CYS A 153 -4.40 -7.28 21.32
CA CYS A 153 -3.31 -7.34 20.35
C CYS A 153 -1.95 -7.32 21.06
N TYR A 154 -1.78 -6.46 22.07
CA TYR A 154 -0.57 -6.37 22.89
C TYR A 154 -0.28 -7.66 23.64
N GLN A 155 -1.29 -8.22 24.35
CA GLN A 155 -1.13 -9.48 25.08
C GLN A 155 -0.79 -10.65 24.14
N ARG A 156 -1.49 -10.74 23.01
CA ARG A 156 -1.23 -11.76 22.01
C ARG A 156 0.19 -11.67 21.46
N LEU A 157 0.68 -10.46 21.21
CA LEU A 157 2.05 -10.25 20.75
C LEU A 157 3.08 -10.73 21.78
N ILE A 158 2.91 -10.38 23.06
CA ILE A 158 3.79 -10.86 24.14
C ILE A 158 3.82 -12.38 24.18
N HIS A 159 2.65 -13.03 24.26
CA HIS A 159 2.56 -14.49 24.35
C HIS A 159 3.14 -15.19 23.10
N PHE A 160 3.01 -14.57 21.94
CA PHE A 160 3.63 -15.09 20.72
C PHE A 160 5.15 -15.01 20.78
N LEU A 161 5.69 -13.86 21.20
CA LEU A 161 7.15 -13.67 21.33
C LEU A 161 7.79 -14.61 22.36
N GLU A 162 7.06 -14.97 23.41
CA GLU A 162 7.52 -15.95 24.41
C GLU A 162 7.62 -17.40 23.86
N ARG A 163 7.02 -17.66 22.69
CA ARG A 163 7.03 -18.97 22.02
C ARG A 163 7.98 -19.09 20.84
N LEU A 164 8.58 -17.97 20.39
CA LEU A 164 9.58 -17.96 19.34
C LEU A 164 10.95 -18.43 19.87
#